data_665e62fd026d8249be6bc960f9193396
#
_entry.id   665e62fd026d8249be6bc960f9193396
#
_cell.length_a   1.000
_cell.length_b   1.000
_cell.length_c   1.000
_cell.angle_alpha   90.00
_cell.angle_beta   90.00
_cell.angle_gamma   90.00
#
_symmetry.space_group_name_H-M   'P 1'
#
loop_
_entity.id
_entity.type
_entity.pdbx_description
1 polymer ?
#
loop_
_entity_poly.entity_id
_entity_poly.type
_entity_poly.pdbx_seq_one_letter_code
_entity_poly.pdbx_strand_id
1 'polypeptide(L)'
;MTRGRRLGMLCLVFRPILHGLFALGMAAFASGCSSGTETGNPPFQAELSYTAYSSAPQLVAVGDAGGQAVVDSAWLDLDTVALLGQGRCVEPEPAALSLPGLGIGDHASGQHNATRFAVSRAEYCALELTFVLAQPEQIQGGVPQDLQWHSVMLAGSLADGTPFTLLSAATPTVRLEADAGSFEISAKQAKTLIGFDLATWLADVDWASATRVGGAIDISAQQNAALLAQFESNLARGVALYRDADGDGKLDDVRVRLAHGE
;
A
#
# COMPACT_ATOMS: atom_id res chain seq x y z
N MET A 1 -37.52 35.78 12.69
CA MET A 1 -37.15 37.19 12.98
C MET A 1 -35.70 37.23 13.35
N THR A 2 -34.86 37.89 12.58
CA THR A 2 -33.59 38.60 12.76
C THR A 2 -32.68 38.33 11.56
N ARG A 3 -32.74 39.16 10.72
CA ARG A 3 -32.03 40.20 9.94
C ARG A 3 -30.51 39.95 9.82
N GLY A 4 -30.12 39.77 8.57
CA GLY A 4 -28.76 39.77 8.09
C GLY A 4 -28.06 41.13 8.09
N ARG A 5 -26.73 41.09 7.99
CA ARG A 5 -25.91 42.23 7.59
C ARG A 5 -24.94 41.78 6.48
N ARG A 6 -25.13 42.42 5.33
CA ARG A 6 -24.13 42.44 4.24
C ARG A 6 -23.14 43.58 4.58
N LEU A 7 -21.84 43.26 4.52
CA LEU A 7 -20.81 44.31 4.42
C LEU A 7 -20.35 44.38 2.95
N GLY A 8 -20.57 45.54 2.37
CA GLY A 8 -20.06 45.86 1.04
C GLY A 8 -18.61 46.32 1.11
N MET A 9 -17.85 45.87 0.17
CA MET A 9 -16.44 46.24 -0.04
C MET A 9 -16.38 47.38 -1.05
N LEU A 10 -15.93 48.56 -0.57
CA LEU A 10 -15.77 49.78 -1.32
C LEU A 10 -14.44 49.78 -2.05
N CYS A 11 -14.45 49.75 -3.39
CA CYS A 11 -13.27 50.04 -4.20
C CYS A 11 -13.10 51.51 -4.37
N LEU A 12 -12.01 52.06 -3.80
CA LEU A 12 -11.57 53.43 -4.01
C LEU A 12 -10.69 53.49 -5.27
N VAL A 13 -11.20 54.24 -6.25
CA VAL A 13 -10.45 54.60 -7.47
C VAL A 13 -9.71 55.93 -7.17
N PHE A 14 -8.36 55.84 -7.18
CA PHE A 14 -7.52 57.02 -7.21
C PHE A 14 -7.01 57.28 -8.60
N ARG A 15 -7.39 58.43 -9.19
CA ARG A 15 -6.72 59.10 -10.31
C ARG A 15 -5.72 60.10 -9.75
N PRO A 16 -4.50 60.18 -10.31
CA PRO A 16 -3.85 61.49 -10.43
C PRO A 16 -3.53 61.83 -11.91
N ILE A 17 -3.90 63.02 -12.24
CA ILE A 17 -3.39 63.83 -13.37
C ILE A 17 -2.09 64.46 -12.91
N LEU A 18 -1.00 64.35 -13.65
CA LEU A 18 -0.15 65.54 -14.00
C LEU A 18 0.95 65.24 -14.98
N HIS A 19 1.11 66.16 -15.89
CA HIS A 19 2.04 66.27 -17.02
C HIS A 19 3.50 66.37 -16.60
N GLY A 20 4.41 65.86 -17.43
CA GLY A 20 5.84 66.17 -17.37
C GLY A 20 6.62 65.46 -18.50
N LEU A 21 6.87 66.22 -19.60
CA LEU A 21 7.83 65.87 -20.63
C LEU A 21 9.22 65.64 -20.03
N PHE A 22 9.89 64.56 -20.36
CA PHE A 22 11.33 64.52 -20.61
C PHE A 22 11.73 63.40 -21.57
N ALA A 23 12.53 63.74 -22.51
CA ALA A 23 12.95 62.94 -23.62
C ALA A 23 14.22 62.09 -23.30
N LEU A 24 14.42 61.09 -24.12
CA LEU A 24 15.66 60.33 -24.41
C LEU A 24 16.16 59.33 -23.33
N GLY A 25 16.17 58.11 -23.76
CA GLY A 25 16.93 57.02 -23.17
C GLY A 25 16.43 55.64 -23.67
N MET A 26 16.63 55.33 -24.98
CA MET A 26 16.50 53.97 -25.47
C MET A 26 17.57 53.08 -24.81
N ALA A 27 17.26 52.40 -23.76
CA ALA A 27 17.95 51.21 -23.31
C ALA A 27 17.01 50.05 -23.54
N ALA A 28 17.19 49.35 -24.65
CA ALA A 28 16.55 48.09 -24.92
C ALA A 28 17.12 47.05 -23.92
N PHE A 29 16.53 46.95 -22.77
CA PHE A 29 16.62 45.74 -21.94
C PHE A 29 15.80 44.67 -22.65
N ALA A 30 16.47 43.92 -23.53
CA ALA A 30 16.02 42.59 -23.88
C ALA A 30 16.08 41.75 -22.60
N SER A 31 15.04 41.86 -21.75
CA SER A 31 14.73 40.85 -20.77
C SER A 31 14.39 39.59 -21.57
N GLY A 32 15.43 38.83 -21.89
CA GLY A 32 15.30 37.47 -22.32
C GLY A 32 14.57 36.75 -21.18
N CYS A 33 13.24 36.66 -21.28
CA CYS A 33 12.55 35.57 -20.68
C CYS A 33 13.15 34.32 -21.31
N SER A 34 14.20 33.77 -20.70
CA SER A 34 14.48 32.36 -20.83
C SER A 34 13.24 31.68 -20.28
N SER A 35 12.26 31.43 -21.16
CA SER A 35 11.34 30.37 -20.95
C SER A 35 12.19 29.10 -20.86
N GLY A 36 12.77 28.88 -19.68
CA GLY A 36 13.24 27.57 -19.30
C GLY A 36 12.02 26.70 -19.48
N THR A 37 11.96 25.98 -20.57
CA THR A 37 11.13 24.80 -20.67
C THR A 37 11.70 23.82 -19.65
N GLU A 38 11.42 24.07 -18.37
CA GLU A 38 11.38 22.97 -17.42
C GLU A 38 10.27 22.06 -17.94
N THR A 39 10.65 21.16 -18.83
CA THR A 39 9.86 19.98 -19.15
C THR A 39 9.93 19.07 -17.93
N GLY A 40 9.49 19.60 -16.78
CA GLY A 40 9.27 18.82 -15.59
C GLY A 40 8.27 17.73 -15.96
N ASN A 41 8.54 16.50 -15.56
CA ASN A 41 7.57 15.42 -15.72
C ASN A 41 6.29 15.83 -14.98
N PRO A 42 5.19 16.12 -15.68
CA PRO A 42 3.97 16.54 -15.00
C PRO A 42 3.52 15.40 -14.07
N PRO A 43 3.00 15.73 -12.89
CA PRO A 43 2.46 14.71 -11.98
C PRO A 43 1.27 14.03 -12.66
N PHE A 44 1.14 12.73 -12.42
CA PHE A 44 0.03 11.91 -12.87
C PHE A 44 -0.55 11.13 -11.68
N GLN A 45 -1.74 10.54 -11.85
CA GLN A 45 -2.33 9.68 -10.84
C GLN A 45 -1.76 8.27 -11.00
N ALA A 46 -1.15 7.76 -9.94
CA ALA A 46 -0.77 6.36 -9.80
C ALA A 46 -1.74 5.65 -8.84
N GLU A 47 -1.79 4.33 -8.95
CA GLU A 47 -2.62 3.46 -8.13
C GLU A 47 -1.77 2.33 -7.58
N LEU A 48 -1.91 2.07 -6.28
CA LEU A 48 -1.31 0.94 -5.58
C LEU A 48 -2.45 0.08 -5.04
N SER A 49 -2.62 -1.09 -5.61
CA SER A 49 -3.61 -2.09 -5.22
C SER A 49 -3.02 -3.10 -4.26
N TYR A 50 -3.88 -3.86 -3.58
CA TYR A 50 -3.48 -4.86 -2.59
C TYR A 50 -4.31 -6.12 -2.76
N THR A 51 -3.68 -7.30 -2.75
CA THR A 51 -4.37 -8.59 -2.86
C THR A 51 -3.63 -9.70 -2.13
N ALA A 52 -4.37 -10.63 -1.53
CA ALA A 52 -3.81 -11.90 -1.11
C ALA A 52 -3.91 -12.90 -2.26
N TYR A 53 -2.88 -13.73 -2.40
CA TYR A 53 -2.82 -14.77 -3.41
C TYR A 53 -2.06 -15.98 -2.87
N SER A 54 -1.97 -17.02 -3.67
CA SER A 54 -1.15 -18.18 -3.37
C SER A 54 -0.25 -18.54 -4.56
N SER A 55 1.05 -18.61 -4.32
CA SER A 55 2.02 -19.15 -5.29
C SER A 55 1.97 -20.67 -5.40
N ALA A 56 1.36 -21.37 -4.44
CA ALA A 56 1.22 -22.82 -4.36
C ALA A 56 -0.21 -23.22 -3.95
N PRO A 57 -1.22 -23.04 -4.83
CA PRO A 57 -2.62 -23.23 -4.49
C PRO A 57 -2.98 -24.67 -4.07
N GLN A 58 -2.16 -25.66 -4.43
CA GLN A 58 -2.29 -27.04 -3.96
C GLN A 58 -1.94 -27.21 -2.47
N LEU A 59 -1.15 -26.28 -1.90
CA LEU A 59 -0.82 -26.27 -0.47
C LEU A 59 -1.74 -25.31 0.29
N VAL A 60 -1.85 -24.09 -0.19
CA VAL A 60 -2.71 -23.06 0.39
C VAL A 60 -3.53 -22.44 -0.74
N ALA A 61 -4.85 -22.60 -0.72
CA ALA A 61 -5.76 -21.92 -1.64
C ALA A 61 -6.29 -20.63 -1.00
N VAL A 62 -6.69 -19.67 -1.82
CA VAL A 62 -7.33 -18.42 -1.37
C VAL A 62 -8.74 -18.37 -1.94
N GLY A 63 -9.74 -18.28 -1.08
CA GLY A 63 -11.14 -18.28 -1.46
C GLY A 63 -11.67 -19.68 -1.80
N ASP A 64 -11.63 -20.05 -3.08
CA ASP A 64 -12.20 -21.31 -3.55
C ASP A 64 -11.35 -22.55 -3.26
N ALA A 65 -12.00 -23.70 -3.08
CA ALA A 65 -11.44 -24.94 -2.57
C ALA A 65 -10.33 -25.56 -3.46
N GLY A 66 -9.37 -26.25 -2.84
CA GLY A 66 -8.42 -27.09 -3.55
C GLY A 66 -7.08 -27.33 -2.88
N GLY A 67 -6.72 -26.62 -1.81
CA GLY A 67 -5.45 -26.76 -1.10
C GLY A 67 -5.51 -27.69 0.12
N GLN A 68 -4.36 -27.93 0.76
CA GLN A 68 -4.29 -28.56 2.09
C GLN A 68 -4.87 -27.62 3.17
N ALA A 69 -4.76 -26.31 2.95
CA ALA A 69 -5.48 -25.28 3.68
C ALA A 69 -6.17 -24.34 2.67
N VAL A 70 -7.32 -23.82 3.03
CA VAL A 70 -8.06 -22.79 2.31
C VAL A 70 -8.15 -21.57 3.22
N VAL A 71 -7.69 -20.41 2.77
CA VAL A 71 -7.85 -19.13 3.47
C VAL A 71 -9.04 -18.42 2.87
N ASP A 72 -10.09 -18.26 3.65
CA ASP A 72 -11.35 -17.60 3.24
C ASP A 72 -11.29 -16.09 3.44
N SER A 73 -10.50 -15.62 4.43
CA SER A 73 -10.30 -14.19 4.68
C SER A 73 -8.87 -13.90 5.15
N ALA A 74 -8.34 -12.77 4.73
CA ALA A 74 -7.02 -12.27 5.09
C ALA A 74 -7.11 -10.78 5.42
N TRP A 75 -7.39 -10.48 6.69
CA TRP A 75 -7.49 -9.13 7.20
C TRP A 75 -6.14 -8.60 7.63
N LEU A 76 -5.75 -7.45 7.10
CA LEU A 76 -4.51 -6.76 7.43
C LEU A 76 -4.81 -5.32 7.80
N ASP A 77 -4.04 -4.75 8.74
CA ASP A 77 -4.04 -3.31 9.00
C ASP A 77 -2.70 -2.71 8.59
N LEU A 78 -2.73 -1.82 7.61
CA LEU A 78 -1.57 -1.22 6.94
C LEU A 78 -1.58 0.30 7.15
N ASP A 79 -0.57 0.82 7.86
CA ASP A 79 -0.48 2.24 8.21
C ASP A 79 0.15 3.08 7.10
N THR A 80 1.34 2.71 6.66
CA THR A 80 2.16 3.54 5.77
C THR A 80 2.82 2.70 4.69
N VAL A 81 2.88 3.28 3.49
CA VAL A 81 3.70 2.79 2.38
C VAL A 81 4.68 3.89 1.99
N ALA A 82 5.98 3.59 2.02
CA ALA A 82 7.01 4.53 1.60
C ALA A 82 7.74 4.03 0.35
N LEU A 83 7.83 4.88 -0.68
CA LEU A 83 8.68 4.65 -1.84
C LEU A 83 10.05 5.28 -1.56
N LEU A 84 11.13 4.54 -1.75
CA LEU A 84 12.48 4.92 -1.35
C LEU A 84 13.39 5.18 -2.55
N GLY A 85 14.35 6.08 -2.37
CA GLY A 85 15.48 6.24 -3.28
C GLY A 85 15.15 6.81 -4.65
N GLN A 86 14.34 7.87 -4.72
CA GLN A 86 13.97 8.49 -5.99
C GLN A 86 15.20 8.85 -6.84
N GLY A 87 15.40 8.12 -7.94
CA GLY A 87 16.42 8.37 -8.94
C GLY A 87 17.87 8.05 -8.52
N ARG A 88 18.10 7.59 -7.28
CA ARG A 88 19.41 7.17 -6.78
C ARG A 88 19.27 6.11 -5.72
N CYS A 89 19.73 4.91 -6.02
CA CYS A 89 19.76 3.79 -5.08
C CYS A 89 21.09 3.81 -4.31
N VAL A 90 21.24 4.71 -3.35
CA VAL A 90 22.44 4.89 -2.51
C VAL A 90 22.00 4.91 -1.05
N GLU A 91 22.56 4.03 -0.26
CA GLU A 91 22.30 3.95 1.17
C GLU A 91 22.85 5.16 1.97
N PRO A 92 22.12 5.70 2.98
CA PRO A 92 20.72 5.41 3.29
C PRO A 92 19.76 6.09 2.30
N GLU A 93 18.78 5.32 1.83
CA GLU A 93 17.80 5.81 0.88
C GLU A 93 16.73 6.64 1.60
N PRO A 94 16.59 7.93 1.30
CA PRO A 94 15.53 8.72 1.90
C PRO A 94 14.16 8.29 1.37
N ALA A 95 13.13 8.38 2.19
CA ALA A 95 11.76 8.26 1.72
C ALA A 95 11.49 9.38 0.70
N ALA A 96 11.25 9.00 -0.55
CA ALA A 96 10.92 9.94 -1.62
C ALA A 96 9.44 10.32 -1.58
N LEU A 97 8.59 9.36 -1.18
CA LEU A 97 7.15 9.54 -1.08
C LEU A 97 6.61 8.61 0.01
N SER A 98 5.92 9.17 1.01
CA SER A 98 5.17 8.39 1.98
C SER A 98 3.69 8.53 1.70
N LEU A 99 3.00 7.41 1.64
CA LEU A 99 1.57 7.31 1.40
C LEU A 99 0.89 6.77 2.66
N PRO A 100 -0.32 7.24 2.99
CA PRO A 100 -1.12 6.52 3.97
C PRO A 100 -1.35 5.10 3.46
N GLY A 101 -1.24 4.12 4.34
CA GLY A 101 -1.62 2.75 4.05
C GLY A 101 -3.13 2.65 3.78
N LEU A 102 -3.56 1.47 3.37
CA LEU A 102 -4.97 1.21 3.09
C LEU A 102 -5.82 1.21 4.38
N GLY A 103 -5.19 1.07 5.56
CA GLY A 103 -5.88 0.74 6.80
C GLY A 103 -6.29 -0.73 6.82
N ILE A 104 -7.43 -1.02 7.48
CA ILE A 104 -7.93 -2.39 7.59
C ILE A 104 -8.63 -2.81 6.30
N GLY A 105 -8.24 -3.99 5.77
CA GLY A 105 -8.86 -4.59 4.59
C GLY A 105 -8.81 -6.11 4.60
N ASP A 106 -9.83 -6.75 4.00
CA ASP A 106 -9.79 -8.18 3.66
C ASP A 106 -9.26 -8.35 2.23
N HIS A 107 -8.05 -8.86 2.12
CA HIS A 107 -7.33 -8.99 0.86
C HIS A 107 -7.58 -10.34 0.16
N ALA A 108 -8.25 -11.30 0.81
CA ALA A 108 -8.69 -12.57 0.20
C ALA A 108 -10.08 -12.48 -0.43
N SER A 109 -10.86 -11.44 -0.13
CA SER A 109 -12.26 -11.30 -0.58
C SER A 109 -12.40 -11.04 -2.08
N GLY A 110 -11.31 -10.82 -2.83
CA GLY A 110 -11.32 -10.43 -4.24
C GLY A 110 -11.84 -8.99 -4.48
N GLN A 111 -12.05 -8.21 -3.42
CA GLN A 111 -12.37 -6.79 -3.56
C GLN A 111 -11.15 -6.00 -4.01
N HIS A 112 -11.36 -5.05 -4.90
CA HIS A 112 -10.30 -4.14 -5.35
C HIS A 112 -10.03 -3.09 -4.27
N ASN A 113 -9.02 -3.35 -3.46
CA ASN A 113 -8.53 -2.42 -2.46
C ASN A 113 -7.35 -1.63 -3.06
N ALA A 114 -7.46 -0.32 -3.18
CA ALA A 114 -6.44 0.51 -3.81
C ALA A 114 -6.29 1.89 -3.19
N THR A 115 -5.06 2.38 -3.15
CA THR A 115 -4.71 3.76 -2.80
C THR A 115 -4.30 4.51 -4.06
N ARG A 116 -4.87 5.72 -4.29
CA ARG A 116 -4.51 6.60 -5.41
C ARG A 116 -3.70 7.77 -4.92
N PHE A 117 -2.65 8.12 -5.65
CA PHE A 117 -1.76 9.19 -5.28
C PHE A 117 -1.17 9.91 -6.50
N ALA A 118 -0.84 11.19 -6.33
CA ALA A 118 -0.17 11.96 -7.36
C ALA A 118 1.34 11.75 -7.27
N VAL A 119 1.97 11.41 -8.38
CA VAL A 119 3.41 11.19 -8.47
C VAL A 119 3.92 11.70 -9.82
N SER A 120 5.16 12.18 -9.86
CA SER A 120 5.90 12.41 -11.10
C SER A 120 6.64 11.14 -11.51
N ARG A 121 6.93 11.00 -12.81
CA ARG A 121 7.74 9.88 -13.28
C ARG A 121 9.05 9.80 -12.49
N ALA A 122 9.31 8.67 -11.89
CA ALA A 122 10.51 8.42 -11.12
C ALA A 122 10.85 6.92 -11.09
N GLU A 123 12.13 6.63 -10.81
CA GLU A 123 12.63 5.33 -10.46
C GLU A 123 12.78 5.26 -8.94
N TYR A 124 12.40 4.13 -8.37
CA TYR A 124 12.50 3.85 -6.94
C TYR A 124 13.32 2.58 -6.72
N CYS A 125 14.01 2.50 -5.59
CA CYS A 125 14.92 1.41 -5.27
C CYS A 125 14.27 0.37 -4.38
N ALA A 126 13.36 0.82 -3.52
CA ALA A 126 12.64 -0.05 -2.61
C ALA A 126 11.27 0.55 -2.26
N LEU A 127 10.43 -0.29 -1.65
CA LEU A 127 9.19 0.10 -1.01
C LEU A 127 9.18 -0.44 0.42
N GLU A 128 8.78 0.37 1.39
CA GLU A 128 8.50 -0.09 2.75
C GLU A 128 7.00 -0.10 3.02
N LEU A 129 6.55 -1.16 3.68
CA LEU A 129 5.17 -1.37 4.09
C LEU A 129 5.13 -1.60 5.60
N THR A 130 4.33 -0.82 6.33
CA THR A 130 4.23 -0.92 7.79
C THR A 130 2.90 -1.53 8.20
N PHE A 131 2.98 -2.63 8.94
CA PHE A 131 1.83 -3.25 9.60
C PHE A 131 1.62 -2.62 10.98
N VAL A 132 0.36 -2.42 11.36
CA VAL A 132 -0.01 -1.83 12.65
C VAL A 132 -1.13 -2.60 13.31
N LEU A 133 -1.31 -2.38 14.61
CA LEU A 133 -2.40 -3.03 15.37
C LEU A 133 -3.72 -2.32 15.11
N ALA A 134 -4.73 -3.07 14.70
CA ALA A 134 -6.09 -2.57 14.55
C ALA A 134 -6.64 -2.04 15.88
N GLN A 135 -7.03 -0.78 15.88
CA GLN A 135 -7.55 -0.12 17.07
C GLN A 135 -9.07 -0.34 17.22
N PRO A 136 -9.61 -0.31 18.44
CA PRO A 136 -11.05 -0.58 18.68
C PRO A 136 -11.99 0.27 17.84
N GLU A 137 -11.63 1.54 17.58
CA GLU A 137 -12.41 2.48 16.78
C GLU A 137 -12.45 2.15 15.28
N GLN A 138 -11.51 1.34 14.81
CA GLN A 138 -11.43 0.88 13.42
C GLN A 138 -12.27 -0.38 13.19
N ILE A 139 -12.66 -1.10 14.26
CA ILE A 139 -13.45 -2.33 14.19
C ILE A 139 -14.92 -1.98 13.92
N GLN A 140 -15.25 -1.74 12.67
CA GLN A 140 -16.59 -1.31 12.20
C GLN A 140 -16.90 -1.93 10.84
N GLY A 141 -18.16 -1.89 10.42
CA GLY A 141 -18.54 -2.17 9.03
C GLY A 141 -18.23 -3.57 8.50
N GLY A 142 -18.22 -4.59 9.37
CA GLY A 142 -17.95 -5.98 8.97
C GLY A 142 -16.51 -6.43 9.25
N VAL A 143 -15.66 -5.57 9.80
CA VAL A 143 -14.34 -5.96 10.29
C VAL A 143 -14.50 -6.92 11.47
N PRO A 144 -13.82 -8.11 11.49
CA PRO A 144 -13.92 -9.06 12.58
C PRO A 144 -13.45 -8.45 13.91
N GLN A 145 -14.22 -8.74 14.98
CA GLN A 145 -13.88 -8.25 16.33
C GLN A 145 -12.54 -8.80 16.82
N ASP A 146 -12.18 -10.02 16.40
CA ASP A 146 -10.93 -10.69 16.78
C ASP A 146 -9.68 -10.03 16.19
N LEU A 147 -9.82 -9.19 15.17
CA LEU A 147 -8.70 -8.39 14.63
C LEU A 147 -8.24 -7.29 15.61
N GLN A 148 -9.09 -6.90 16.57
CA GLN A 148 -8.73 -5.87 17.54
C GLN A 148 -7.40 -6.22 18.25
N TRP A 149 -6.47 -5.28 18.26
CA TRP A 149 -5.09 -5.43 18.77
C TRP A 149 -4.23 -6.46 18.02
N HIS A 150 -4.60 -6.79 16.78
CA HIS A 150 -3.79 -7.59 15.88
C HIS A 150 -3.57 -6.81 14.57
N SER A 151 -2.48 -7.11 13.90
CA SER A 151 -2.14 -6.52 12.58
C SER A 151 -2.55 -7.43 11.43
N VAL A 152 -2.64 -8.74 11.71
CA VAL A 152 -3.00 -9.77 10.73
C VAL A 152 -3.99 -10.73 11.36
N MET A 153 -5.06 -11.05 10.62
CA MET A 153 -5.97 -12.15 10.91
C MET A 153 -6.19 -12.96 9.64
N LEU A 154 -5.88 -14.25 9.69
CA LEU A 154 -6.27 -15.20 8.65
C LEU A 154 -7.33 -16.13 9.22
N ALA A 155 -8.36 -16.42 8.45
CA ALA A 155 -9.35 -17.42 8.79
C ALA A 155 -9.64 -18.32 7.60
N GLY A 156 -9.92 -19.60 7.88
CA GLY A 156 -10.13 -20.58 6.84
C GLY A 156 -10.34 -21.99 7.37
N SER A 157 -10.05 -22.98 6.53
CA SER A 157 -10.18 -24.39 6.89
C SER A 157 -9.09 -25.25 6.28
N LEU A 158 -8.76 -26.35 6.95
CA LEU A 158 -7.90 -27.40 6.39
C LEU A 158 -8.70 -28.31 5.46
N ALA A 159 -8.01 -29.15 4.67
CA ALA A 159 -8.64 -30.09 3.75
C ALA A 159 -9.59 -31.10 4.43
N ASP A 160 -9.41 -31.36 5.72
CA ASP A 160 -10.28 -32.22 6.52
C ASP A 160 -11.53 -31.48 7.06
N GLY A 161 -11.69 -30.19 6.69
CA GLY A 161 -12.77 -29.33 7.14
C GLY A 161 -12.53 -28.70 8.52
N THR A 162 -11.37 -28.92 9.14
CA THR A 162 -11.03 -28.29 10.43
C THR A 162 -10.88 -26.78 10.25
N PRO A 163 -11.69 -25.94 10.90
CA PRO A 163 -11.53 -24.50 10.81
C PRO A 163 -10.29 -24.05 11.56
N PHE A 164 -9.66 -22.97 11.06
CA PHE A 164 -8.56 -22.31 11.75
C PHE A 164 -8.74 -20.80 11.76
N THR A 165 -8.16 -20.17 12.79
CA THR A 165 -7.96 -18.73 12.88
C THR A 165 -6.52 -18.49 13.30
N LEU A 166 -5.84 -17.56 12.62
CA LEU A 166 -4.50 -17.10 12.95
C LEU A 166 -4.56 -15.61 13.24
N LEU A 167 -4.02 -15.21 14.40
CA LEU A 167 -3.99 -13.84 14.89
C LEU A 167 -2.56 -13.44 15.24
N SER A 168 -2.01 -12.47 14.51
CA SER A 168 -0.69 -11.92 14.79
C SER A 168 -0.77 -10.46 15.23
N ALA A 169 -0.05 -10.15 16.32
CA ALA A 169 0.16 -8.80 16.81
C ALA A 169 1.54 -8.24 16.40
N ALA A 170 2.25 -8.90 15.48
CA ALA A 170 3.51 -8.39 14.95
C ALA A 170 3.27 -7.13 14.10
N THR A 171 4.11 -6.12 14.29
CA THR A 171 4.03 -4.84 13.55
C THR A 171 5.30 -4.59 12.76
N PRO A 172 5.69 -5.48 11.83
CA PRO A 172 6.91 -5.28 11.06
C PRO A 172 6.76 -4.11 10.09
N THR A 173 7.88 -3.43 9.83
CA THR A 173 8.09 -2.69 8.60
C THR A 173 8.78 -3.62 7.63
N VAL A 174 8.08 -4.01 6.57
CA VAL A 174 8.58 -4.90 5.53
C VAL A 174 9.17 -4.06 4.41
N ARG A 175 10.46 -4.25 4.13
CA ARG A 175 11.15 -3.60 3.02
C ARG A 175 11.17 -4.55 1.82
N LEU A 176 10.72 -4.04 0.67
CA LEU A 176 10.73 -4.74 -0.61
C LEU A 176 11.84 -4.14 -1.47
N GLU A 177 12.88 -4.92 -1.73
CA GLU A 177 13.98 -4.50 -2.59
C GLU A 177 13.65 -4.71 -4.07
N ALA A 178 14.03 -3.74 -4.91
CA ALA A 178 13.79 -3.82 -6.34
C ALA A 178 14.59 -4.97 -6.98
N ASP A 179 13.91 -5.89 -7.69
CA ASP A 179 14.52 -7.08 -8.32
C ASP A 179 15.63 -6.73 -9.33
N ALA A 180 15.53 -5.57 -10.01
CA ALA A 180 16.49 -5.08 -10.98
C ALA A 180 17.32 -3.88 -10.47
N GLY A 181 17.39 -3.68 -9.15
CA GLY A 181 18.05 -2.53 -8.52
C GLY A 181 17.22 -1.25 -8.52
N SER A 182 16.25 -1.10 -9.41
CA SER A 182 15.23 -0.04 -9.38
C SER A 182 13.98 -0.47 -10.14
N PHE A 183 12.84 0.17 -9.85
CA PHE A 183 11.60 0.06 -10.63
C PHE A 183 11.03 1.44 -10.96
N GLU A 184 10.43 1.57 -12.14
CA GLU A 184 9.86 2.83 -12.61
C GLU A 184 8.36 2.90 -12.33
N ILE A 185 7.89 4.05 -11.83
CA ILE A 185 6.49 4.47 -11.86
C ILE A 185 6.39 5.63 -12.86
N SER A 186 5.56 5.47 -13.90
CA SER A 186 5.35 6.46 -14.95
C SER A 186 3.88 6.46 -15.40
N ALA A 187 3.46 7.48 -16.13
CA ALA A 187 2.07 7.57 -16.60
C ALA A 187 1.62 6.36 -17.45
N LYS A 188 2.55 5.65 -18.09
CA LYS A 188 2.26 4.40 -18.84
C LYS A 188 2.27 3.16 -17.95
N GLN A 189 2.82 3.26 -16.75
CA GLN A 189 3.04 2.19 -15.79
C GLN A 189 2.65 2.69 -14.40
N ALA A 190 1.44 3.26 -14.32
CA ALA A 190 0.95 3.94 -13.12
C ALA A 190 0.27 3.01 -12.12
N LYS A 191 -0.01 1.76 -12.52
CA LYS A 191 -0.71 0.80 -11.66
C LYS A 191 0.25 -0.27 -11.18
N THR A 192 0.27 -0.47 -9.89
CA THR A 192 1.10 -1.46 -9.19
C THR A 192 0.26 -2.19 -8.15
N LEU A 193 0.69 -3.39 -7.78
CA LEU A 193 -0.04 -4.28 -6.89
C LEU A 193 0.90 -4.85 -5.83
N ILE A 194 0.58 -4.67 -4.56
CA ILE A 194 1.20 -5.42 -3.46
C ILE A 194 0.46 -6.74 -3.32
N GLY A 195 1.19 -7.83 -3.51
CA GLY A 195 0.70 -9.18 -3.32
C GLY A 195 1.19 -9.77 -2.01
N PHE A 196 0.27 -10.40 -1.26
CA PHE A 196 0.54 -11.15 -0.04
C PHE A 196 0.44 -12.64 -0.36
N ASP A 197 1.58 -13.32 -0.46
CA ASP A 197 1.64 -14.76 -0.77
C ASP A 197 1.35 -15.60 0.48
N LEU A 198 0.12 -16.04 0.62
CA LEU A 198 -0.31 -16.83 1.76
C LEU A 198 0.34 -18.22 1.80
N ALA A 199 0.75 -18.78 0.64
CA ALA A 199 1.50 -20.03 0.64
C ALA A 199 2.89 -19.85 1.26
N THR A 200 3.57 -18.74 1.00
CA THR A 200 4.84 -18.41 1.65
C THR A 200 4.64 -18.13 3.14
N TRP A 201 3.61 -17.37 3.52
CA TRP A 201 3.33 -17.07 4.93
C TRP A 201 3.07 -18.32 5.77
N LEU A 202 2.38 -19.31 5.21
CA LEU A 202 1.98 -20.54 5.88
C LEU A 202 2.89 -21.74 5.59
N ALA A 203 4.01 -21.55 4.86
CA ALA A 203 4.87 -22.64 4.36
C ALA A 203 5.40 -23.56 5.47
N ASP A 204 5.78 -22.97 6.61
CA ASP A 204 6.41 -23.69 7.71
C ASP A 204 5.44 -24.00 8.86
N VAL A 205 4.14 -23.72 8.70
CA VAL A 205 3.14 -24.00 9.71
C VAL A 205 2.83 -25.50 9.73
N ASP A 206 3.29 -26.18 10.78
CA ASP A 206 3.01 -27.63 10.99
C ASP A 206 1.62 -27.85 11.55
N TRP A 207 0.63 -27.90 10.67
CA TRP A 207 -0.78 -28.12 11.01
C TRP A 207 -1.02 -29.43 11.78
N ALA A 208 -0.16 -30.45 11.60
CA ALA A 208 -0.31 -31.72 12.29
C ALA A 208 0.04 -31.62 13.78
N SER A 209 0.94 -30.71 14.15
CA SER A 209 1.29 -30.44 15.54
C SER A 209 0.37 -29.48 16.25
N ALA A 210 -0.58 -28.85 15.52
CA ALA A 210 -1.48 -27.85 16.07
C ALA A 210 -2.42 -28.44 17.13
N THR A 211 -2.48 -27.80 18.28
CA THR A 211 -3.47 -28.10 19.30
C THR A 211 -4.84 -27.64 18.84
N ARG A 212 -5.82 -28.56 18.86
CA ARG A 212 -7.23 -28.28 18.51
C ARG A 212 -8.04 -28.08 19.78
N VAL A 213 -8.84 -27.02 19.82
CA VAL A 213 -9.76 -26.72 20.91
C VAL A 213 -11.18 -26.63 20.34
N GLY A 214 -12.09 -27.46 20.84
CA GLY A 214 -13.49 -27.50 20.32
C GLY A 214 -13.58 -27.90 18.84
N GLY A 215 -12.56 -28.57 18.28
CA GLY A 215 -12.54 -28.97 16.87
C GLY A 215 -11.97 -27.90 15.92
N ALA A 216 -11.50 -26.77 16.44
CA ALA A 216 -10.87 -25.69 15.69
C ALA A 216 -9.40 -25.53 16.08
N ILE A 217 -8.63 -24.92 15.20
CA ILE A 217 -7.23 -24.52 15.45
C ILE A 217 -7.20 -22.99 15.61
N ASP A 218 -6.75 -22.55 16.79
CA ASP A 218 -6.43 -21.14 17.05
C ASP A 218 -4.90 -21.02 17.10
N ILE A 219 -4.33 -20.17 16.23
CA ILE A 219 -2.91 -19.82 16.19
C ILE A 219 -2.77 -18.38 16.66
N SER A 220 -2.36 -18.24 17.91
CA SER A 220 -2.22 -16.94 18.57
C SER A 220 -1.10 -16.99 19.60
N ALA A 221 -0.76 -15.87 20.23
CA ALA A 221 0.21 -15.83 21.31
C ALA A 221 -0.20 -16.70 22.51
N GLN A 222 -1.51 -16.99 22.68
CA GLN A 222 -2.07 -17.80 23.77
C GLN A 222 -2.16 -19.28 23.40
N GLN A 223 -2.34 -19.58 22.11
CA GLN A 223 -2.51 -20.96 21.63
C GLN A 223 -1.64 -21.16 20.38
N ASN A 224 -0.96 -22.31 20.31
CA ASN A 224 -0.08 -22.64 19.19
C ASN A 224 0.98 -21.57 18.90
N ALA A 225 1.56 -20.93 19.94
CA ALA A 225 2.49 -19.82 19.80
C ALA A 225 3.75 -20.15 18.96
N ALA A 226 4.17 -21.43 18.93
CA ALA A 226 5.28 -21.87 18.08
C ALA A 226 4.94 -21.79 16.58
N LEU A 227 3.67 -22.11 16.22
CA LEU A 227 3.18 -21.98 14.84
C LEU A 227 3.02 -20.50 14.45
N LEU A 228 2.56 -19.66 15.40
CA LEU A 228 2.53 -18.22 15.19
C LEU A 228 3.93 -17.67 14.89
N ALA A 229 4.94 -18.05 15.65
CA ALA A 229 6.32 -17.60 15.41
C ALA A 229 6.86 -18.03 14.03
N GLN A 230 6.51 -19.22 13.55
CA GLN A 230 6.83 -19.66 12.19
C GLN A 230 6.16 -18.77 11.13
N PHE A 231 4.88 -18.51 11.27
CA PHE A 231 4.15 -17.57 10.40
C PHE A 231 4.80 -16.17 10.40
N GLU A 232 5.03 -15.60 11.59
CA GLU A 232 5.61 -14.25 11.71
C GLU A 232 7.01 -14.12 11.10
N SER A 233 7.80 -15.19 11.13
CA SER A 233 9.13 -15.22 10.48
C SER A 233 9.05 -15.19 8.94
N ASN A 234 7.91 -15.49 8.36
CA ASN A 234 7.67 -15.53 6.92
C ASN A 234 6.99 -14.26 6.39
N LEU A 235 6.53 -13.35 7.28
CA LEU A 235 5.74 -12.19 6.86
C LEU A 235 6.45 -11.35 5.79
N ALA A 236 7.73 -11.03 5.97
CA ALA A 236 8.46 -10.22 4.99
C ALA A 236 8.57 -10.94 3.65
N ARG A 237 8.99 -12.22 3.66
CA ARG A 237 9.21 -13.02 2.44
C ARG A 237 7.96 -13.25 1.59
N GLY A 238 6.79 -13.20 2.19
CA GLY A 238 5.51 -13.36 1.48
C GLY A 238 4.94 -12.06 0.91
N VAL A 239 5.68 -10.95 0.92
CA VAL A 239 5.22 -9.69 0.35
C VAL A 239 6.04 -9.33 -0.88
N ALA A 240 5.36 -8.96 -1.97
CA ALA A 240 6.04 -8.51 -3.19
C ALA A 240 5.22 -7.44 -3.92
N LEU A 241 5.92 -6.59 -4.67
CA LEU A 241 5.36 -5.57 -5.54
C LEU A 241 5.34 -6.07 -6.98
N TYR A 242 4.22 -5.93 -7.66
CA TYR A 242 4.01 -6.35 -9.03
C TYR A 242 3.53 -5.20 -9.92
N ARG A 243 3.72 -5.36 -11.23
CA ARG A 243 3.02 -4.54 -12.23
C ARG A 243 1.58 -5.04 -12.34
N ASP A 244 0.63 -4.14 -12.20
CA ASP A 244 -0.79 -4.38 -12.47
C ASP A 244 -1.10 -3.80 -13.87
N ALA A 245 -0.98 -4.64 -14.91
CA ALA A 245 -0.97 -4.16 -16.29
C ALA A 245 -2.35 -3.72 -16.78
N ASP A 246 -3.41 -4.42 -16.40
CA ASP A 246 -4.79 -4.09 -16.77
C ASP A 246 -5.51 -3.27 -15.69
N GLY A 247 -4.98 -3.28 -14.46
CA GLY A 247 -5.47 -2.48 -13.34
C GLY A 247 -6.73 -3.01 -12.71
N ASP A 248 -6.90 -4.32 -12.72
CA ASP A 248 -8.03 -4.99 -12.07
C ASP A 248 -7.77 -5.34 -10.60
N GLY A 249 -6.54 -5.07 -10.10
CA GLY A 249 -6.13 -5.32 -8.74
C GLY A 249 -5.90 -6.79 -8.42
N LYS A 250 -5.71 -7.63 -9.44
CA LYS A 250 -5.43 -9.07 -9.31
C LYS A 250 -4.06 -9.41 -9.87
N LEU A 251 -3.56 -10.55 -9.46
CA LEU A 251 -2.32 -11.09 -10.01
C LEU A 251 -2.62 -11.89 -11.26
N ASP A 252 -2.20 -11.34 -12.41
CA ASP A 252 -2.26 -12.00 -13.70
C ASP A 252 -1.33 -13.21 -13.81
N ASP A 253 -1.58 -14.08 -14.81
CA ASP A 253 -0.71 -15.20 -15.11
C ASP A 253 0.69 -14.75 -15.55
N VAL A 254 0.79 -13.60 -16.24
CA VAL A 254 2.07 -12.98 -16.63
C VAL A 254 2.45 -11.94 -15.58
N ARG A 255 3.18 -12.39 -14.56
CA ARG A 255 3.58 -11.56 -13.43
C ARG A 255 4.91 -10.87 -13.70
N VAL A 256 4.93 -9.55 -13.65
CA VAL A 256 6.17 -8.79 -13.61
C VAL A 256 6.37 -8.32 -12.18
N ARG A 257 7.19 -9.07 -11.42
CA ARG A 257 7.59 -8.66 -10.08
C ARG A 257 8.58 -7.51 -10.19
N LEU A 258 8.37 -6.49 -9.40
CA LEU A 258 9.18 -5.27 -9.35
C LEU A 258 10.11 -5.26 -8.14
N ALA A 259 9.61 -5.74 -7.00
CA ALA A 259 10.34 -5.79 -5.75
C ALA A 259 9.79 -6.92 -4.85
N HIS A 260 10.59 -7.39 -3.89
CA HIS A 260 10.16 -8.42 -2.93
C HIS A 260 10.81 -8.22 -1.56
N GLY A 261 10.16 -8.76 -0.52
CA GLY A 261 10.71 -8.84 0.83
C GLY A 261 11.62 -10.06 1.01
N GLU A 262 12.61 -9.92 1.89
CA GLU A 262 13.58 -10.97 2.26
C GLU A 262 13.28 -11.59 3.64
#